data_b7c6ecae6f8a09fb81689fc56e38de25
#
_entry.id   b7c6ecae6f8a09fb81689fc56e38de25
#
_cell.length_a   1.000
_cell.length_b   1.000
_cell.length_c   1.000
_cell.angle_alpha   90.00
_cell.angle_beta   90.00
_cell.angle_gamma   90.00
#
_symmetry.space_group_name_H-M   'P 1'
#
loop_
_entity.id
_entity.type
_entity.pdbx_description
1 polymer ?
#
loop_
_entity_poly.entity_id
_entity_poly.type
_entity_poly.pdbx_seq_one_letter_code
_entity_poly.pdbx_strand_id
1 'polypeptide(L)'
;AGMECHMLDIILDTLLDSVKLLPFLFVTYLLMETLEHKTGGKAKNRIRNAGKSGPVWGALLGVIPQCGFSAAASSLYAGRVITVGTLLAIFLSTSDEMLPIMISEAVAPAVIVKILAAKVVIAMISGLVVEFLYVGVMKKHEKEMDIHVVCEEEHCSCEDGILLSALKHTLKIFLYILIISFLLNVVIGIIGEDTLAGFFTVMPLAGEAVAALVGLIPNCASSVVITELYLSGIIGAGAMMSGLLVNAGVGLLVLFRLNRDWKQNLGIVAALYALGVFWGIVIRACGIVF
;
A
#
# COMPACT_ATOMS: atom_id res chain seq x y z
N ALA A 1 7.31 -19.21 29.79
CA ALA A 1 8.50 -18.41 29.45
C ALA A 1 8.64 -18.17 27.93
N GLY A 2 8.51 -19.18 27.05
CA GLY A 2 8.64 -18.99 25.60
C GLY A 2 7.51 -18.20 24.94
N MET A 3 6.28 -18.44 25.34
CA MET A 3 5.08 -17.81 24.78
C MET A 3 4.93 -16.36 25.23
N GLU A 4 5.38 -16.01 26.42
CA GLU A 4 5.39 -14.63 26.93
C GLU A 4 6.44 -13.77 26.24
N CYS A 5 7.60 -14.33 25.92
CA CYS A 5 8.65 -13.64 25.16
C CYS A 5 8.16 -13.33 23.73
N HIS A 6 7.54 -14.29 23.06
CA HIS A 6 6.98 -14.14 21.71
C HIS A 6 5.84 -13.10 21.65
N MET A 7 4.98 -13.03 22.65
CA MET A 7 3.93 -12.01 22.74
C MET A 7 4.49 -10.62 22.96
N LEU A 8 5.56 -10.47 23.73
CA LEU A 8 6.24 -9.21 23.96
C LEU A 8 6.90 -8.69 22.67
N ASP A 9 7.52 -9.56 21.90
CA ASP A 9 8.12 -9.22 20.61
C ASP A 9 7.05 -8.74 19.63
N ILE A 10 5.92 -9.44 19.49
CA ILE A 10 4.79 -9.03 18.65
C ILE A 10 4.26 -7.65 19.04
N ILE A 11 4.13 -7.37 20.33
CA ILE A 11 3.65 -6.06 20.82
C ILE A 11 4.65 -4.96 20.46
N LEU A 12 5.94 -5.19 20.69
CA LEU A 12 7.00 -4.23 20.41
C LEU A 12 7.09 -3.93 18.92
N ASP A 13 7.08 -4.94 18.07
CA ASP A 13 7.16 -4.79 16.62
C ASP A 13 5.94 -4.01 16.10
N THR A 14 4.72 -4.41 16.52
CA THR A 14 3.50 -3.70 16.12
C THR A 14 3.52 -2.24 16.55
N LEU A 15 4.00 -1.96 17.78
CA LEU A 15 4.08 -0.60 18.30
C LEU A 15 5.10 0.25 17.53
N LEU A 16 6.29 -0.30 17.27
CA LEU A 16 7.34 0.38 16.52
C LEU A 16 6.90 0.71 15.10
N ASP A 17 6.29 -0.24 14.41
CA ASP A 17 5.82 -0.04 13.04
C ASP A 17 4.67 0.98 13.00
N SER A 18 3.74 0.89 13.92
CA SER A 18 2.64 1.87 14.01
C SER A 18 3.16 3.29 14.31
N VAL A 19 4.15 3.45 15.19
CA VAL A 19 4.75 4.76 15.52
C VAL A 19 5.47 5.37 14.32
N LYS A 20 6.13 4.57 13.49
CA LYS A 20 6.77 5.03 12.25
C LYS A 20 5.75 5.66 11.26
N LEU A 21 4.47 5.28 11.32
CA LEU A 21 3.41 5.81 10.46
C LEU A 21 2.95 7.22 10.89
N LEU A 22 3.06 7.56 12.18
CA LEU A 22 2.52 8.80 12.75
C LEU A 22 2.94 10.07 11.99
N PRO A 23 4.24 10.31 11.70
CA PRO A 23 4.65 11.54 11.03
C PRO A 23 4.05 11.66 9.62
N PHE A 24 3.93 10.55 8.89
CA PHE A 24 3.35 10.54 7.54
C PHE A 24 1.85 10.79 7.55
N LEU A 25 1.13 10.13 8.43
CA LEU A 25 -0.31 10.36 8.62
C LEU A 25 -0.56 11.80 9.04
N PHE A 26 0.20 12.31 9.99
CA PHE A 26 0.04 13.70 10.45
C PHE A 26 0.26 14.71 9.33
N VAL A 27 1.36 14.58 8.58
CA VAL A 27 1.64 15.47 7.44
C VAL A 27 0.54 15.37 6.38
N THR A 28 0.03 14.17 6.12
CA THR A 28 -1.05 13.95 5.15
C THR A 28 -2.35 14.65 5.58
N TYR A 29 -2.76 14.45 6.83
CA TYR A 29 -3.95 15.11 7.34
C TYR A 29 -3.79 16.62 7.46
N LEU A 30 -2.60 17.10 7.84
CA LEU A 30 -2.29 18.53 7.85
C LEU A 30 -2.38 19.13 6.44
N LEU A 31 -1.89 18.39 5.42
CA LEU A 31 -2.01 18.80 4.03
C LEU A 31 -3.48 18.85 3.58
N MET A 32 -4.27 17.84 3.90
CA MET A 32 -5.69 17.77 3.56
C MET A 32 -6.47 18.93 4.20
N GLU A 33 -6.30 19.17 5.49
CA GLU A 33 -6.92 20.29 6.22
C GLU A 33 -6.49 21.64 5.65
N THR A 34 -5.21 21.79 5.30
CA THR A 34 -4.70 23.01 4.68
C THR A 34 -5.31 23.24 3.30
N LEU A 35 -5.47 22.18 2.50
CA LEU A 35 -6.13 22.24 1.20
C LEU A 35 -7.59 22.64 1.34
N GLU A 36 -8.29 22.13 2.33
CA GLU A 36 -9.68 22.47 2.59
C GLU A 36 -9.85 23.93 2.98
N HIS A 37 -9.10 24.38 3.99
CA HIS A 37 -9.26 25.74 4.55
C HIS A 37 -8.67 26.86 3.71
N LYS A 38 -7.54 26.62 3.02
CA LYS A 38 -6.82 27.67 2.26
C LYS A 38 -7.07 27.67 0.76
N THR A 39 -7.72 26.63 0.22
CA THR A 39 -7.75 26.44 -1.23
C THR A 39 -9.09 26.79 -1.82
N GLY A 40 -9.18 28.01 -2.39
CA GLY A 40 -10.31 28.39 -3.25
C GLY A 40 -10.33 27.55 -4.55
N GLY A 41 -11.48 27.53 -5.26
CA GLY A 41 -11.76 26.67 -6.42
C GLY A 41 -10.70 26.63 -7.53
N LYS A 42 -9.77 27.59 -7.60
CA LYS A 42 -8.67 27.61 -8.58
C LYS A 42 -7.59 26.56 -8.33
N ALA A 43 -7.29 26.24 -7.06
CA ALA A 43 -6.29 25.22 -6.75
C ALA A 43 -6.89 23.81 -6.82
N LYS A 44 -8.17 23.63 -6.45
CA LYS A 44 -8.91 22.39 -6.72
C LYS A 44 -8.84 22.00 -8.20
N ASN A 45 -9.01 22.95 -9.11
CA ASN A 45 -8.90 22.73 -10.55
C ASN A 45 -7.46 22.41 -11.01
N ARG A 46 -6.43 22.99 -10.38
CA ARG A 46 -5.02 22.67 -10.70
C ARG A 46 -4.66 21.24 -10.28
N ILE A 47 -5.07 20.82 -9.08
CA ILE A 47 -4.86 19.44 -8.58
C ILE A 47 -5.59 18.45 -9.49
N ARG A 48 -6.84 18.73 -9.88
CA ARG A 48 -7.60 17.90 -10.84
C ARG A 48 -6.94 17.80 -12.20
N ASN A 49 -6.37 18.88 -12.71
CA ASN A 49 -5.66 18.88 -14.01
C ASN A 49 -4.28 18.21 -13.94
N ALA A 50 -3.65 18.17 -12.75
CA ALA A 50 -2.42 17.39 -12.50
C ALA A 50 -2.70 15.88 -12.48
N GLY A 51 -3.95 15.45 -12.35
CA GLY A 51 -4.36 14.04 -12.26
C GLY A 51 -3.85 13.14 -13.39
N LYS A 52 -3.66 13.67 -14.60
CA LYS A 52 -3.13 12.90 -15.74
C LYS A 52 -1.67 12.43 -15.55
N SER A 53 -0.86 13.18 -14.79
CA SER A 53 0.52 12.80 -14.44
C SER A 53 0.61 12.14 -13.06
N GLY A 54 -0.51 12.05 -12.34
CA GLY A 54 -0.59 11.47 -11.00
C GLY A 54 0.05 10.08 -10.88
N PRO A 55 -0.27 9.11 -11.77
CA PRO A 55 0.33 7.78 -11.71
C PRO A 55 1.86 7.77 -11.83
N VAL A 56 2.44 8.69 -12.62
CA VAL A 56 3.90 8.79 -12.77
C VAL A 56 4.53 9.26 -11.46
N TRP A 57 4.02 10.35 -10.90
CA TRP A 57 4.52 10.85 -9.62
C TRP A 57 4.23 9.88 -8.48
N GLY A 58 3.06 9.24 -8.49
CA GLY A 58 2.69 8.21 -7.54
C GLY A 58 3.66 7.04 -7.53
N ALA A 59 4.02 6.52 -8.70
CA ALA A 59 4.98 5.43 -8.82
C ALA A 59 6.38 5.81 -8.32
N LEU A 60 6.83 7.03 -8.58
CA LEU A 60 8.13 7.51 -8.11
C LEU A 60 8.17 7.71 -6.59
N LEU A 61 7.11 8.25 -6.02
CA LEU A 61 7.02 8.51 -4.58
C LEU A 61 6.77 7.23 -3.79
N GLY A 62 6.02 6.28 -4.33
CA GLY A 62 5.71 5.01 -3.67
C GLY A 62 6.92 4.11 -3.45
N VAL A 63 8.03 4.32 -4.15
CA VAL A 63 9.30 3.58 -3.94
C VAL A 63 9.93 3.86 -2.58
N ILE A 64 9.58 4.99 -1.96
CA ILE A 64 10.08 5.30 -0.61
C ILE A 64 9.65 4.18 0.33
N PRO A 65 10.60 3.47 0.99
CA PRO A 65 10.30 2.29 1.78
C PRO A 65 9.64 2.68 3.10
N GLN A 66 8.33 2.88 3.06
CA GLN A 66 7.56 3.21 4.25
C GLN A 66 6.07 2.97 4.07
N CYS A 67 5.48 2.14 4.93
CA CYS A 67 4.04 1.82 4.96
C CYS A 67 3.15 3.06 5.14
N GLY A 68 3.67 4.14 5.70
CA GLY A 68 2.97 5.42 5.84
C GLY A 68 2.57 6.03 4.50
N PHE A 69 3.34 5.77 3.44
CA PHE A 69 3.05 6.29 2.10
C PHE A 69 1.79 5.68 1.51
N SER A 70 1.59 4.37 1.65
CA SER A 70 0.39 3.68 1.17
C SER A 70 -0.85 4.07 1.99
N ALA A 71 -0.71 4.25 3.31
CA ALA A 71 -1.77 4.75 4.18
C ALA A 71 -2.17 6.20 3.83
N ALA A 72 -1.17 7.08 3.61
CA ALA A 72 -1.37 8.44 3.16
C ALA A 72 -2.08 8.50 1.79
N ALA A 73 -1.66 7.67 0.84
CA ALA A 73 -2.30 7.56 -0.47
C ALA A 73 -3.76 7.15 -0.37
N SER A 74 -4.09 6.20 0.50
CA SER A 74 -5.47 5.77 0.76
C SER A 74 -6.32 6.90 1.33
N SER A 75 -5.77 7.69 2.26
CA SER A 75 -6.46 8.86 2.83
C SER A 75 -6.70 9.95 1.76
N LEU A 76 -5.68 10.26 0.94
CA LEU A 76 -5.81 11.20 -0.17
C LEU A 76 -6.81 10.72 -1.23
N TYR A 77 -6.88 9.41 -1.48
CA TYR A 77 -7.86 8.82 -2.38
C TYR A 77 -9.28 8.92 -1.82
N ALA A 78 -9.49 8.60 -0.55
CA ALA A 78 -10.78 8.75 0.11
C ALA A 78 -11.26 10.21 0.07
N GLY A 79 -10.36 11.19 0.27
CA GLY A 79 -10.61 12.62 0.10
C GLY A 79 -10.72 13.10 -1.36
N ARG A 80 -10.68 12.18 -2.34
CA ARG A 80 -10.77 12.50 -3.78
C ARG A 80 -9.66 13.46 -4.29
N VAL A 81 -8.53 13.50 -3.60
CA VAL A 81 -7.36 14.31 -3.99
C VAL A 81 -6.57 13.63 -5.10
N ILE A 82 -6.46 12.31 -5.04
CA ILE A 82 -5.79 11.49 -6.06
C ILE A 82 -6.76 10.53 -6.74
N THR A 83 -6.40 10.08 -7.93
CA THR A 83 -7.20 9.15 -8.75
C THR A 83 -6.92 7.70 -8.40
N VAL A 84 -7.78 6.77 -8.88
CA VAL A 84 -7.57 5.32 -8.74
C VAL A 84 -6.25 4.87 -9.37
N GLY A 85 -5.92 5.40 -10.57
CA GLY A 85 -4.68 5.07 -11.24
C GLY A 85 -3.45 5.52 -10.47
N THR A 86 -3.51 6.68 -9.82
CA THR A 86 -2.45 7.17 -8.92
C THR A 86 -2.32 6.31 -7.68
N LEU A 87 -3.45 5.94 -7.05
CA LEU A 87 -3.45 5.05 -5.87
C LEU A 87 -2.82 3.70 -6.20
N LEU A 88 -3.22 3.06 -7.31
CA LEU A 88 -2.67 1.79 -7.75
C LEU A 88 -1.18 1.91 -8.10
N ALA A 89 -0.75 3.01 -8.72
CA ALA A 89 0.66 3.25 -8.99
C ALA A 89 1.49 3.32 -7.69
N ILE A 90 0.97 3.98 -6.66
CA ILE A 90 1.63 4.03 -5.35
C ILE A 90 1.69 2.63 -4.74
N PHE A 91 0.59 1.90 -4.69
CA PHE A 91 0.54 0.55 -4.11
C PHE A 91 1.49 -0.42 -4.80
N LEU A 92 1.51 -0.45 -6.14
CA LEU A 92 2.39 -1.32 -6.93
C LEU A 92 3.88 -0.98 -6.76
N SER A 93 4.23 0.28 -6.50
CA SER A 93 5.63 0.70 -6.33
C SER A 93 6.13 0.59 -4.90
N THR A 94 5.25 0.49 -3.91
CA THR A 94 5.61 0.43 -2.49
C THR A 94 6.58 -0.72 -2.20
N SER A 95 7.65 -0.45 -1.46
CA SER A 95 8.75 -1.39 -1.20
C SER A 95 9.13 -1.39 0.29
N ASP A 96 8.15 -1.68 1.15
CA ASP A 96 8.27 -1.56 2.60
C ASP A 96 9.47 -2.34 3.18
N GLU A 97 9.26 -3.58 3.61
CA GLU A 97 10.30 -4.37 4.29
C GLU A 97 11.26 -5.09 3.32
N MET A 98 10.93 -5.18 2.02
CA MET A 98 11.83 -5.80 1.03
C MET A 98 13.22 -5.14 1.03
N LEU A 99 13.27 -3.80 1.07
CA LEU A 99 14.53 -3.07 0.97
C LEU A 99 15.43 -3.28 2.19
N PRO A 100 14.96 -3.12 3.44
CA PRO A 100 15.74 -3.44 4.63
C PRO A 100 16.26 -4.87 4.64
N ILE A 101 15.44 -5.86 4.27
CA ILE A 101 15.84 -7.27 4.25
C ILE A 101 16.94 -7.52 3.22
N MET A 102 16.77 -7.05 1.99
CA MET A 102 17.79 -7.24 0.96
C MET A 102 19.13 -6.56 1.31
N ILE A 103 19.08 -5.46 2.06
CA ILE A 103 20.29 -4.80 2.58
C ILE A 103 20.93 -5.63 3.71
N SER A 104 20.14 -6.17 4.64
CA SER A 104 20.65 -7.00 5.75
C SER A 104 21.27 -8.30 5.25
N GLU A 105 20.69 -8.90 4.22
CA GLU A 105 21.21 -10.10 3.55
C GLU A 105 22.35 -9.81 2.57
N ALA A 106 22.87 -8.60 2.59
CA ALA A 106 24.00 -8.15 1.76
C ALA A 106 23.80 -8.40 0.24
N VAL A 107 22.55 -8.33 -0.24
CA VAL A 107 22.23 -8.42 -1.66
C VAL A 107 22.93 -7.29 -2.43
N ALA A 108 23.51 -7.60 -3.58
CA ALA A 108 24.23 -6.61 -4.38
C ALA A 108 23.34 -5.39 -4.70
N PRO A 109 23.78 -4.15 -4.44
CA PRO A 109 22.98 -2.95 -4.67
C PRO A 109 22.40 -2.84 -6.09
N ALA A 110 23.13 -3.38 -7.09
CA ALA A 110 22.67 -3.42 -8.47
C ALA A 110 21.40 -4.26 -8.65
N VAL A 111 21.23 -5.34 -7.89
CA VAL A 111 20.04 -6.18 -7.90
C VAL A 111 18.87 -5.44 -7.28
N ILE A 112 19.08 -4.81 -6.13
CA ILE A 112 18.07 -4.01 -5.44
C ILE A 112 17.54 -2.90 -6.34
N VAL A 113 18.45 -2.14 -6.99
CA VAL A 113 18.09 -1.06 -7.91
C VAL A 113 17.30 -1.59 -9.11
N LYS A 114 17.66 -2.76 -9.65
CA LYS A 114 16.92 -3.38 -10.77
C LYS A 114 15.47 -3.73 -10.34
N ILE A 115 15.29 -4.32 -9.17
CA ILE A 115 13.96 -4.67 -8.64
C ILE A 115 13.13 -3.39 -8.43
N LEU A 116 13.68 -2.37 -7.79
CA LEU A 116 13.01 -1.10 -7.57
C LEU A 116 12.64 -0.40 -8.89
N ALA A 117 13.56 -0.36 -9.84
CA ALA A 117 13.31 0.21 -11.16
C ALA A 117 12.20 -0.55 -11.90
N ALA A 118 12.21 -1.88 -11.85
CA ALA A 118 11.15 -2.70 -12.43
C ALA A 118 9.79 -2.39 -11.76
N LYS A 119 9.73 -2.30 -10.43
CA LYS A 119 8.50 -1.92 -9.70
C LYS A 119 7.98 -0.55 -10.14
N VAL A 120 8.85 0.46 -10.24
CA VAL A 120 8.46 1.81 -10.70
C VAL A 120 7.89 1.78 -12.11
N VAL A 121 8.57 1.12 -13.04
CA VAL A 121 8.12 1.04 -14.44
C VAL A 121 6.78 0.33 -14.53
N ILE A 122 6.64 -0.80 -13.86
CA ILE A 122 5.40 -1.56 -13.81
C ILE A 122 4.27 -0.72 -13.20
N ALA A 123 4.53 -0.06 -12.09
CA ALA A 123 3.56 0.79 -11.39
C ALA A 123 3.12 1.97 -12.26
N MET A 124 4.06 2.61 -12.96
CA MET A 124 3.79 3.71 -13.89
C MET A 124 2.89 3.25 -15.04
N ILE A 125 3.26 2.16 -15.71
CA ILE A 125 2.49 1.62 -16.84
C ILE A 125 1.10 1.21 -16.37
N SER A 126 1.01 0.44 -15.30
CA SER A 126 -0.26 -0.05 -14.76
C SER A 126 -1.17 1.08 -14.30
N GLY A 127 -0.63 2.05 -13.57
CA GLY A 127 -1.37 3.21 -13.11
C GLY A 127 -1.90 4.08 -14.25
N LEU A 128 -1.09 4.31 -15.29
CA LEU A 128 -1.51 5.05 -16.50
C LEU A 128 -2.59 4.28 -17.27
N VAL A 129 -2.44 2.97 -17.44
CA VAL A 129 -3.44 2.13 -18.12
C VAL A 129 -4.77 2.16 -17.38
N VAL A 130 -4.75 1.98 -16.06
CA VAL A 130 -5.97 2.03 -15.24
C VAL A 130 -6.59 3.43 -15.29
N GLU A 131 -5.80 4.49 -15.19
CA GLU A 131 -6.28 5.87 -15.30
C GLU A 131 -6.98 6.11 -16.63
N PHE A 132 -6.36 5.66 -17.73
CA PHE A 132 -6.92 5.82 -19.07
C PHE A 132 -8.22 5.03 -19.25
N LEU A 133 -8.26 3.78 -18.78
CA LEU A 133 -9.45 2.93 -18.82
C LEU A 133 -10.56 3.50 -17.93
N TYR A 134 -10.23 3.95 -16.74
CA TYR A 134 -11.21 4.51 -15.80
C TYR A 134 -11.83 5.81 -16.33
N VAL A 135 -11.01 6.73 -16.83
CA VAL A 135 -11.47 7.97 -17.45
C VAL A 135 -12.29 7.70 -18.71
N GLY A 136 -11.93 6.65 -19.50
CA GLY A 136 -12.66 6.27 -20.71
C GLY A 136 -14.04 5.67 -20.44
N VAL A 137 -14.15 4.86 -19.38
CA VAL A 137 -15.36 4.08 -19.08
C VAL A 137 -16.30 4.81 -18.09
N MET A 138 -15.75 5.55 -17.12
CA MET A 138 -16.53 6.11 -16.01
C MET A 138 -16.68 7.64 -16.02
N LYS A 139 -16.46 8.32 -17.11
CA LYS A 139 -16.64 9.78 -17.27
C LYS A 139 -17.99 10.35 -16.76
N LYS A 140 -18.90 9.49 -16.32
CA LYS A 140 -20.26 9.84 -15.91
C LYS A 140 -20.47 10.06 -14.41
N HIS A 141 -19.48 9.79 -13.55
CA HIS A 141 -19.63 9.87 -12.08
C HIS A 141 -18.39 10.39 -11.36
N GLU A 142 -17.69 11.39 -11.89
CA GLU A 142 -16.72 12.14 -11.08
C GLU A 142 -17.48 12.93 -10.01
N LYS A 143 -17.55 12.39 -8.80
CA LYS A 143 -17.90 13.17 -7.61
C LYS A 143 -16.82 14.22 -7.42
N GLU A 144 -17.21 15.46 -7.13
CA GLU A 144 -16.29 16.54 -6.82
C GLU A 144 -15.37 16.16 -5.64
N MET A 145 -14.17 16.78 -5.61
CA MET A 145 -13.26 16.65 -4.46
C MET A 145 -14.02 17.06 -3.20
N ASP A 146 -14.20 16.13 -2.30
CA ASP A 146 -14.95 16.31 -1.08
C ASP A 146 -14.16 15.73 0.10
N ILE A 147 -13.31 16.59 0.68
CA ILE A 147 -12.51 16.24 1.86
C ILE A 147 -13.41 16.14 3.09
N HIS A 148 -14.59 16.76 3.09
CA HIS A 148 -15.58 16.65 4.16
C HIS A 148 -16.01 15.21 4.41
N VAL A 149 -16.00 14.34 3.39
CA VAL A 149 -16.30 12.92 3.55
C VAL A 149 -15.39 12.26 4.59
N VAL A 150 -14.11 12.63 4.63
CA VAL A 150 -13.16 12.09 5.62
C VAL A 150 -13.47 12.63 7.02
N CYS A 151 -13.86 13.91 7.13
CA CYS A 151 -14.25 14.52 8.38
C CYS A 151 -15.57 13.95 8.93
N GLU A 152 -16.57 13.71 8.06
CA GLU A 152 -17.84 13.08 8.45
C GLU A 152 -17.64 11.65 8.94
N GLU A 153 -16.79 10.86 8.26
CA GLU A 153 -16.46 9.49 8.64
C GLU A 153 -15.82 9.42 10.03
N GLU A 154 -14.96 10.37 10.33
CA GLU A 154 -14.25 10.41 11.61
C GLU A 154 -15.01 11.15 12.72
N HIS A 155 -16.23 11.67 12.45
CA HIS A 155 -17.05 12.41 13.39
C HIS A 155 -16.30 13.53 14.12
N CYS A 156 -15.47 14.29 13.39
CA CYS A 156 -14.70 15.38 13.96
C CYS A 156 -15.37 16.73 13.71
N SER A 157 -15.36 17.59 14.73
CA SER A 157 -15.70 19.01 14.56
C SER A 157 -14.47 19.74 14.03
N CYS A 158 -14.48 20.08 12.72
CA CYS A 158 -13.38 20.82 12.07
C CYS A 158 -13.28 22.30 12.50
N GLU A 159 -14.09 22.71 13.49
CA GLU A 159 -14.12 24.08 14.03
C GLU A 159 -12.91 24.42 14.92
N ASP A 160 -12.17 23.42 15.39
CA ASP A 160 -11.11 23.59 16.39
C ASP A 160 -9.75 24.05 15.82
N GLY A 161 -9.68 24.36 14.52
CA GLY A 161 -8.44 24.77 13.84
C GLY A 161 -7.68 23.64 13.15
N ILE A 162 -6.94 23.99 12.08
CA ILE A 162 -6.28 23.07 11.15
C ILE A 162 -5.38 22.06 11.86
N LEU A 163 -4.58 22.50 12.82
CA LEU A 163 -3.60 21.63 13.49
C LEU A 163 -4.25 20.59 14.40
N LEU A 164 -5.27 21.01 15.15
CA LEU A 164 -5.95 20.13 16.10
C LEU A 164 -6.83 19.10 15.38
N SER A 165 -7.48 19.50 14.28
CA SER A 165 -8.22 18.60 13.40
C SER A 165 -7.30 17.54 12.82
N ALA A 166 -6.18 17.94 12.20
CA ALA A 166 -5.18 17.02 11.66
C ALA A 166 -4.66 16.03 12.72
N LEU A 167 -4.42 16.50 13.95
CA LEU A 167 -3.97 15.64 15.06
C LEU A 167 -5.04 14.62 15.48
N LYS A 168 -6.30 15.05 15.58
CA LYS A 168 -7.42 14.16 15.92
C LYS A 168 -7.60 13.06 14.87
N HIS A 169 -7.57 13.41 13.57
CA HIS A 169 -7.65 12.44 12.48
C HIS A 169 -6.49 11.46 12.51
N THR A 170 -5.26 11.97 12.66
CA THR A 170 -4.06 11.13 12.76
C THR A 170 -4.19 10.12 13.89
N LEU A 171 -4.61 10.57 15.08
CA LEU A 171 -4.70 9.70 16.25
C LEU A 171 -5.76 8.61 16.11
N LYS A 172 -6.92 8.92 15.51
CA LYS A 172 -7.98 7.93 15.27
C LYS A 172 -7.55 6.85 14.27
N ILE A 173 -6.95 7.25 13.16
CA ILE A 173 -6.45 6.30 12.15
C ILE A 173 -5.28 5.50 12.71
N PHE A 174 -4.38 6.13 13.44
CA PHE A 174 -3.28 5.44 14.13
C PHE A 174 -3.78 4.34 15.07
N LEU A 175 -4.77 4.67 15.91
CA LEU A 175 -5.34 3.69 16.85
C LEU A 175 -6.01 2.52 16.10
N TYR A 176 -6.72 2.82 15.01
CA TYR A 176 -7.32 1.80 14.16
C TYR A 176 -6.26 0.88 13.55
N ILE A 177 -5.21 1.45 12.96
CA ILE A 177 -4.09 0.69 12.38
C ILE A 177 -3.42 -0.17 13.46
N LEU A 178 -3.12 0.41 14.62
CA LEU A 178 -2.48 -0.29 15.74
C LEU A 178 -3.26 -1.55 16.15
N ILE A 179 -4.57 -1.40 16.34
CA ILE A 179 -5.43 -2.53 16.79
C ILE A 179 -5.48 -3.62 15.71
N ILE A 180 -5.71 -3.25 14.46
CA ILE A 180 -5.84 -4.24 13.38
C ILE A 180 -4.49 -4.89 13.07
N SER A 181 -3.39 -4.13 13.03
CA SER A 181 -2.05 -4.69 12.82
C SER A 181 -1.64 -5.62 13.95
N PHE A 182 -1.96 -5.28 15.20
CA PHE A 182 -1.73 -6.18 16.34
C PHE A 182 -2.50 -7.49 16.18
N LEU A 183 -3.78 -7.40 15.83
CA LEU A 183 -4.61 -8.60 15.62
C LEU A 183 -4.07 -9.47 14.49
N LEU A 184 -3.64 -8.88 13.38
CA LEU A 184 -3.02 -9.59 12.26
C LEU A 184 -1.69 -10.24 12.65
N ASN A 185 -0.82 -9.52 13.38
CA ASN A 185 0.45 -10.07 13.86
C ASN A 185 0.26 -11.26 14.79
N VAL A 186 -0.74 -11.22 15.68
CA VAL A 186 -1.10 -12.36 16.54
C VAL A 186 -1.58 -13.55 15.69
N VAL A 187 -2.44 -13.30 14.70
CA VAL A 187 -2.93 -14.38 13.80
C VAL A 187 -1.78 -15.00 13.01
N ILE A 188 -0.87 -14.18 12.44
CA ILE A 188 0.30 -14.66 11.70
C ILE A 188 1.23 -15.45 12.63
N GLY A 189 1.46 -14.95 13.84
CA GLY A 189 2.28 -15.64 14.85
C GLY A 189 1.71 -17.01 15.27
N ILE A 190 0.36 -17.16 15.27
CA ILE A 190 -0.30 -18.45 15.56
C ILE A 190 -0.21 -19.40 14.37
N ILE A 191 -0.42 -18.90 13.14
CA ILE A 191 -0.36 -19.72 11.91
C ILE A 191 1.06 -20.17 11.62
N GLY A 192 2.05 -19.36 11.97
CA GLY A 192 3.46 -19.56 11.70
C GLY A 192 3.86 -19.22 10.26
N GLU A 193 5.03 -18.61 10.11
CA GLU A 193 5.60 -18.24 8.80
C GLU A 193 5.87 -19.49 7.93
N ASP A 194 6.22 -20.61 8.54
CA ASP A 194 6.42 -21.90 7.86
C ASP A 194 5.16 -22.39 7.14
N THR A 195 3.97 -22.11 7.69
CA THR A 195 2.71 -22.49 7.06
C THR A 195 2.46 -21.63 5.81
N LEU A 196 2.76 -20.34 5.87
CA LEU A 196 2.69 -19.46 4.71
C LEU A 196 3.68 -19.89 3.62
N ALA A 197 4.91 -20.25 4.00
CA ALA A 197 5.90 -20.81 3.09
C ALA A 197 5.43 -22.13 2.46
N GLY A 198 4.73 -22.98 3.22
CA GLY A 198 4.17 -24.24 2.75
C GLY A 198 3.20 -24.12 1.59
N PHE A 199 2.45 -23.02 1.49
CA PHE A 199 1.55 -22.77 0.35
C PHE A 199 2.29 -22.69 -0.98
N PHE A 200 3.51 -22.15 -1.00
CA PHE A 200 4.32 -22.02 -2.21
C PHE A 200 4.88 -23.36 -2.70
N THR A 201 5.12 -24.30 -1.79
CA THR A 201 5.65 -25.63 -2.15
C THR A 201 4.59 -26.56 -2.73
N VAL A 202 3.31 -26.35 -2.37
CA VAL A 202 2.19 -27.21 -2.80
C VAL A 202 1.72 -26.89 -4.22
N MET A 203 1.90 -25.65 -4.71
CA MET A 203 1.40 -25.22 -6.03
C MET A 203 2.47 -24.48 -6.86
N PRO A 204 3.50 -25.16 -7.38
CA PRO A 204 4.59 -24.49 -8.11
C PRO A 204 4.16 -23.85 -9.44
N LEU A 205 3.04 -24.30 -10.05
CA LEU A 205 2.48 -23.72 -11.28
C LEU A 205 1.63 -22.46 -11.04
N ALA A 206 1.16 -22.27 -9.82
CA ALA A 206 0.34 -21.13 -9.41
C ALA A 206 1.11 -20.14 -8.51
N GLY A 207 2.44 -20.21 -8.49
CA GLY A 207 3.30 -19.46 -7.58
C GLY A 207 3.02 -17.95 -7.59
N GLU A 208 2.79 -17.36 -8.76
CA GLU A 208 2.47 -15.94 -8.87
C GLU A 208 1.12 -15.59 -8.26
N ALA A 209 0.11 -16.43 -8.46
CA ALA A 209 -1.23 -16.21 -7.90
C ALA A 209 -1.23 -16.36 -6.38
N VAL A 210 -0.49 -17.38 -5.87
CA VAL A 210 -0.34 -17.61 -4.43
C VAL A 210 0.45 -16.47 -3.79
N ALA A 211 1.56 -16.05 -4.41
CA ALA A 211 2.35 -14.93 -3.91
C ALA A 211 1.53 -13.63 -3.85
N ALA A 212 0.70 -13.38 -4.87
CA ALA A 212 -0.20 -12.23 -4.87
C ALA A 212 -1.24 -12.31 -3.75
N LEU A 213 -1.78 -13.50 -3.44
CA LEU A 213 -2.72 -13.67 -2.33
C LEU A 213 -2.05 -13.41 -0.98
N VAL A 214 -0.83 -13.91 -0.77
CA VAL A 214 -0.05 -13.64 0.43
C VAL A 214 0.28 -12.14 0.52
N GLY A 215 0.65 -11.51 -0.60
CA GLY A 215 0.91 -10.08 -0.67
C GLY A 215 -0.30 -9.19 -0.36
N LEU A 216 -1.53 -9.68 -0.56
CA LEU A 216 -2.76 -8.96 -0.17
C LEU A 216 -2.98 -8.90 1.34
N ILE A 217 -2.29 -9.70 2.14
CA ILE A 217 -2.38 -9.61 3.59
C ILE A 217 -1.85 -8.23 4.00
N PRO A 218 -2.67 -7.38 4.62
CA PRO A 218 -2.30 -5.99 4.88
C PRO A 218 -1.36 -5.86 6.08
N ASN A 219 -0.19 -6.50 5.98
CA ASN A 219 0.85 -6.51 7.01
C ASN A 219 2.24 -6.55 6.35
N CYS A 220 3.24 -6.01 7.04
CA CYS A 220 4.64 -6.03 6.63
C CYS A 220 5.21 -7.45 6.56
N ALA A 221 4.77 -8.38 7.43
CA ALA A 221 5.23 -9.76 7.45
C ALA A 221 5.06 -10.48 6.11
N SER A 222 4.05 -10.15 5.31
CA SER A 222 3.86 -10.78 4.00
C SER A 222 4.98 -10.43 3.02
N SER A 223 5.50 -9.20 3.03
CA SER A 223 6.65 -8.81 2.19
C SER A 223 7.96 -9.42 2.69
N VAL A 224 8.10 -9.58 4.01
CA VAL A 224 9.24 -10.29 4.63
C VAL A 224 9.30 -11.72 4.12
N VAL A 225 8.23 -12.49 4.31
CA VAL A 225 8.15 -13.90 3.89
C VAL A 225 8.42 -14.06 2.40
N ILE A 226 7.80 -13.23 1.55
CA ILE A 226 8.01 -13.29 0.09
C ILE A 226 9.47 -13.02 -0.27
N THR A 227 10.10 -12.03 0.37
CA THR A 227 11.50 -11.67 0.09
C THR A 227 12.45 -12.78 0.54
N GLU A 228 12.27 -13.35 1.73
CA GLU A 228 13.07 -14.44 2.25
C GLU A 228 12.95 -15.71 1.42
N LEU A 229 11.73 -16.08 0.99
CA LEU A 229 11.50 -17.22 0.10
C LEU A 229 12.20 -17.05 -1.25
N TYR A 230 12.29 -15.83 -1.76
CA TYR A 230 13.05 -15.54 -2.98
C TYR A 230 14.56 -15.67 -2.74
N LEU A 231 15.08 -15.11 -1.66
CA LEU A 231 16.51 -15.15 -1.33
C LEU A 231 16.96 -16.58 -1.03
N SER A 232 16.10 -17.41 -0.43
CA SER A 232 16.36 -18.85 -0.23
C SER A 232 16.21 -19.70 -1.49
N GLY A 233 15.78 -19.11 -2.62
CA GLY A 233 15.60 -19.81 -3.89
C GLY A 233 14.36 -20.71 -3.98
N ILE A 234 13.44 -20.61 -3.01
CA ILE A 234 12.19 -21.38 -2.99
C ILE A 234 11.21 -20.87 -4.03
N ILE A 235 11.13 -19.55 -4.23
CA ILE A 235 10.28 -18.95 -5.24
C ILE A 235 11.11 -18.19 -6.29
N GLY A 236 10.61 -18.15 -7.53
CA GLY A 236 11.25 -17.43 -8.62
C GLY A 236 10.93 -15.92 -8.60
N ALA A 237 11.68 -15.16 -9.41
CA ALA A 237 11.51 -13.70 -9.54
C ALA A 237 10.08 -13.27 -9.91
N GLY A 238 9.36 -14.05 -10.73
CA GLY A 238 7.97 -13.79 -11.10
C GLY A 238 7.04 -13.83 -9.91
N ALA A 239 7.14 -14.87 -9.07
CA ALA A 239 6.33 -15.03 -7.87
C ALA A 239 6.67 -13.95 -6.83
N MET A 240 7.97 -13.68 -6.60
CA MET A 240 8.40 -12.59 -5.72
C MET A 240 7.79 -11.25 -6.17
N MET A 241 7.96 -10.89 -7.44
CA MET A 241 7.42 -9.63 -7.94
C MET A 241 5.90 -9.56 -7.87
N SER A 242 5.20 -10.67 -8.16
CA SER A 242 3.74 -10.73 -8.04
C SER A 242 3.28 -10.38 -6.61
N GLY A 243 3.88 -10.99 -5.61
CA GLY A 243 3.54 -10.74 -4.22
C GLY A 243 3.92 -9.34 -3.75
N LEU A 244 5.13 -8.87 -4.09
CA LEU A 244 5.60 -7.54 -3.71
C LEU A 244 4.87 -6.38 -4.42
N LEU A 245 4.35 -6.60 -5.63
CA LEU A 245 3.53 -5.62 -6.34
C LEU A 245 2.16 -5.45 -5.69
N VAL A 246 1.59 -6.52 -5.18
CA VAL A 246 0.25 -6.50 -4.56
C VAL A 246 0.30 -6.01 -3.11
N ASN A 247 1.46 -6.09 -2.47
CA ASN A 247 1.61 -5.70 -1.08
C ASN A 247 1.52 -4.17 -0.90
N ALA A 248 0.32 -3.71 -0.58
CA ALA A 248 0.05 -2.32 -0.22
C ALA A 248 0.12 -2.08 1.31
N GLY A 249 0.49 -3.10 2.08
CA GLY A 249 0.61 -3.02 3.53
C GLY A 249 -0.65 -2.46 4.20
N VAL A 250 -0.47 -1.61 5.21
CA VAL A 250 -1.57 -0.98 5.96
C VAL A 250 -2.43 -0.03 5.11
N GLY A 251 -1.99 0.34 3.90
CA GLY A 251 -2.76 1.19 3.00
C GLY A 251 -4.13 0.62 2.66
N LEU A 252 -4.25 -0.71 2.50
CA LEU A 252 -5.52 -1.37 2.27
C LEU A 252 -6.47 -1.22 3.47
N LEU A 253 -5.97 -1.31 4.70
CA LEU A 253 -6.78 -1.13 5.91
C LEU A 253 -7.36 0.29 5.96
N VAL A 254 -6.53 1.28 5.68
CA VAL A 254 -6.96 2.69 5.64
C VAL A 254 -7.97 2.92 4.53
N LEU A 255 -7.77 2.31 3.35
CA LEU A 255 -8.71 2.40 2.23
C LEU A 255 -10.11 1.88 2.63
N PHE A 256 -10.18 0.70 3.23
CA PHE A 256 -11.45 0.12 3.68
C PHE A 256 -12.09 0.89 4.83
N ARG A 257 -11.30 1.56 5.64
CA ARG A 257 -11.78 2.39 6.76
C ARG A 257 -12.41 3.69 6.29
N LEU A 258 -11.77 4.39 5.34
CA LEU A 258 -12.15 5.75 4.94
C LEU A 258 -13.05 5.79 3.71
N ASN A 259 -12.96 4.83 2.79
CA ASN A 259 -13.80 4.80 1.60
C ASN A 259 -14.99 3.87 1.81
N ARG A 260 -16.20 4.44 1.92
CA ARG A 260 -17.46 3.69 2.14
C ARG A 260 -17.90 2.84 0.97
N ASP A 261 -17.42 3.13 -0.23
CA ASP A 261 -17.83 2.37 -1.42
C ASP A 261 -17.13 1.01 -1.46
N TRP A 262 -17.72 0.02 -0.76
CA TRP A 262 -17.22 -1.35 -0.69
C TRP A 262 -16.97 -1.97 -2.06
N LYS A 263 -17.83 -1.68 -3.04
CA LYS A 263 -17.68 -2.21 -4.41
C LYS A 263 -16.44 -1.62 -5.08
N GLN A 264 -16.20 -0.34 -4.88
CA GLN A 264 -15.03 0.35 -5.40
C GLN A 264 -13.75 -0.19 -4.73
N ASN A 265 -13.75 -0.39 -3.41
CA ASN A 265 -12.61 -0.96 -2.68
C ASN A 265 -12.28 -2.37 -3.17
N LEU A 266 -13.30 -3.22 -3.32
CA LEU A 266 -13.12 -4.57 -3.84
C LEU A 266 -12.61 -4.55 -5.29
N GLY A 267 -13.09 -3.61 -6.11
CA GLY A 267 -12.59 -3.40 -7.47
C GLY A 267 -11.11 -3.01 -7.50
N ILE A 268 -10.67 -2.15 -6.58
CA ILE A 268 -9.25 -1.74 -6.44
C ILE A 268 -8.40 -2.95 -6.04
N VAL A 269 -8.84 -3.74 -5.05
CA VAL A 269 -8.13 -4.95 -4.61
C VAL A 269 -8.04 -5.98 -5.74
N ALA A 270 -9.14 -6.21 -6.46
CA ALA A 270 -9.16 -7.12 -7.60
C ALA A 270 -8.23 -6.66 -8.74
N ALA A 271 -8.21 -5.36 -9.04
CA ALA A 271 -7.31 -4.78 -10.03
C ALA A 271 -5.83 -4.92 -9.58
N LEU A 272 -5.55 -4.63 -8.31
CA LEU A 272 -4.21 -4.78 -7.73
C LEU A 272 -3.73 -6.23 -7.83
N TYR A 273 -4.56 -7.19 -7.44
CA TYR A 273 -4.28 -8.61 -7.55
C TYR A 273 -4.03 -9.04 -9.00
N ALA A 274 -4.93 -8.69 -9.91
CA ALA A 274 -4.81 -9.04 -11.32
C ALA A 274 -3.54 -8.46 -11.98
N LEU A 275 -3.20 -7.21 -11.68
CA LEU A 275 -1.99 -6.57 -12.16
C LEU A 275 -0.72 -7.23 -11.58
N GLY A 276 -0.71 -7.59 -10.29
CA GLY A 276 0.41 -8.28 -9.68
C GLY A 276 0.65 -9.64 -10.30
N VAL A 277 -0.38 -10.46 -10.44
CA VAL A 277 -0.29 -11.78 -11.10
C VAL A 277 0.13 -11.66 -12.56
N PHE A 278 -0.48 -10.72 -13.31
CA PHE A 278 -0.14 -10.48 -14.71
C PHE A 278 1.35 -10.17 -14.88
N TRP A 279 1.87 -9.21 -14.14
CA TRP A 279 3.28 -8.82 -14.25
C TRP A 279 4.22 -9.89 -13.71
N GLY A 280 3.84 -10.64 -12.68
CA GLY A 280 4.60 -11.80 -12.22
C GLY A 280 4.77 -12.85 -13.31
N ILE A 281 3.68 -13.17 -14.03
CA ILE A 281 3.70 -14.10 -15.17
C ILE A 281 4.56 -13.54 -16.31
N VAL A 282 4.47 -12.25 -16.61
CA VAL A 282 5.30 -11.60 -17.65
C VAL A 282 6.79 -11.70 -17.31
N ILE A 283 7.17 -11.41 -16.07
CA ILE A 283 8.57 -11.51 -15.59
C ILE A 283 9.08 -12.94 -15.74
N ARG A 284 8.29 -13.94 -15.32
CA ARG A 284 8.63 -15.35 -15.48
C ARG A 284 8.77 -15.73 -16.95
N ALA A 285 7.82 -15.33 -17.79
CA ALA A 285 7.83 -15.65 -19.23
C ALA A 285 9.00 -15.01 -19.97
N CYS A 286 9.43 -13.81 -19.55
CA CYS A 286 10.62 -13.14 -20.08
C CYS A 286 11.94 -13.71 -19.56
N GLY A 287 11.91 -14.67 -18.61
CA GLY A 287 13.11 -15.26 -18.01
C GLY A 287 13.94 -14.24 -17.21
N ILE A 288 13.29 -13.17 -16.69
CA ILE A 288 13.97 -12.15 -15.91
C ILE A 288 14.33 -12.73 -14.54
N VAL A 289 15.62 -12.67 -14.21
CA VAL A 289 16.18 -12.99 -12.90
C VAL A 289 16.87 -11.73 -12.38
N PHE A 290 16.66 -11.42 -11.13
CA PHE A 290 17.26 -10.25 -10.49
C PHE A 290 18.51 -10.61 -9.70
#